data_c3173e4802c384216eab172b76c1bac0
#
_entry.id   c3173e4802c384216eab172b76c1bac0
#
_cell.length_a   1.000
_cell.length_b   1.000
_cell.length_c   1.000
_cell.angle_alpha   90.00
_cell.angle_beta   90.00
_cell.angle_gamma   90.00
#
_symmetry.space_group_name_H-M   'P 1'
#
loop_
_entity.id
_entity.type
_entity.pdbx_description
1 polymer ?
#
loop_
_entity_poly.entity_id
_entity_poly.type
_entity_poly.pdbx_seq_one_letter_code
_entity_poly.pdbx_strand_id
1 'polypeptide(L)'
;MRKSNLRSLLQLITINYKEFVREPGILFWSLAFPVLMAWVLGIAFTKRGDMIQTIACVQSSSQSVSKLDSFLNTSDRSTGSAHSAEFRKSFENKLGKFTFRIVPVTLDSATLMLKRGETSLILQEENGQVVYLFDPQSAEAKLNYVLLFSLINHEPLVYNTESVKILTQKGTRYVDFLIPGLLALGIMNGFIWGIGYGLIEIRTKKLLRRMVATPMKKSHFIFSHFFARISLSIFEAFVLFYFSWLYFRIEIQGSLLAFSMIFIAGSFCFAGLAILMASRTSSSRVGNALINLITMPMMILSGIFFSYHNFPEVVIPIIQKLPLTLLADSLRSIMTEGTGLRENFSSFFILSGMGMVCFLTGLRIYKWY
;
A
#
# COMPACT_ATOMS: atom_id res chain seq x y z
N MET A 1 -10.16 -23.80 42.16
CA MET A 1 -8.98 -23.48 41.30
C MET A 1 -9.33 -23.01 39.88
N ARG A 2 -10.27 -23.64 39.16
CA ARG A 2 -10.62 -23.27 37.75
C ARG A 2 -11.23 -21.85 37.58
N LYS A 3 -12.08 -21.40 38.52
CA LYS A 3 -12.71 -20.06 38.50
C LYS A 3 -11.73 -18.90 38.76
N SER A 4 -10.69 -19.10 39.57
CA SER A 4 -9.66 -18.10 39.84
C SER A 4 -8.76 -17.84 38.64
N ASN A 5 -8.43 -18.89 37.88
CA ASN A 5 -7.61 -18.80 36.68
C ASN A 5 -8.32 -18.04 35.50
N LEU A 6 -9.63 -18.21 35.37
CA LEU A 6 -10.42 -17.49 34.34
C LEU A 6 -10.54 -16.00 34.68
N ARG A 7 -10.75 -15.66 35.95
CA ARG A 7 -10.80 -14.26 36.41
C ARG A 7 -9.49 -13.53 36.17
N SER A 8 -8.34 -14.17 36.45
CA SER A 8 -7.02 -13.56 36.20
C SER A 8 -6.77 -13.33 34.70
N LEU A 9 -7.17 -14.26 33.84
CA LEU A 9 -7.04 -14.11 32.39
C LEU A 9 -7.93 -12.95 31.85
N LEU A 10 -9.18 -12.87 32.30
CA LEU A 10 -10.07 -11.77 31.92
C LEU A 10 -9.56 -10.40 32.42
N GLN A 11 -9.00 -10.33 33.61
CA GLN A 11 -8.39 -9.10 34.12
C GLN A 11 -7.19 -8.67 33.28
N LEU A 12 -6.33 -9.59 32.87
CA LEU A 12 -5.20 -9.30 31.99
C LEU A 12 -5.67 -8.80 30.59
N ILE A 13 -6.69 -9.43 30.03
CA ILE A 13 -7.29 -8.97 28.77
C ILE A 13 -7.85 -7.55 28.92
N THR A 14 -8.57 -7.29 30.02
CA THR A 14 -9.13 -5.94 30.29
C THR A 14 -8.03 -4.88 30.46
N ILE A 15 -6.90 -5.24 31.04
CA ILE A 15 -5.74 -4.34 31.18
C ILE A 15 -5.19 -3.98 29.80
N ASN A 16 -5.00 -4.98 28.91
CA ASN A 16 -4.52 -4.74 27.54
C ASN A 16 -5.48 -3.82 26.74
N TYR A 17 -6.79 -3.98 26.90
CA TYR A 17 -7.77 -3.07 26.28
C TYR A 17 -7.67 -1.64 26.81
N LYS A 18 -7.53 -1.47 28.14
CA LYS A 18 -7.37 -0.15 28.74
C LYS A 18 -6.08 0.53 28.29
N GLU A 19 -4.99 -0.21 28.15
CA GLU A 19 -3.72 0.27 27.65
C GLU A 19 -3.87 0.75 26.20
N PHE A 20 -4.47 -0.07 25.34
CA PHE A 20 -4.75 0.29 23.95
C PHE A 20 -5.56 1.59 23.81
N VAL A 21 -6.64 1.74 24.59
CA VAL A 21 -7.51 2.93 24.51
C VAL A 21 -6.85 4.18 25.10
N ARG A 22 -5.94 4.01 26.08
CA ARG A 22 -5.26 5.14 26.74
C ARG A 22 -4.06 5.69 25.99
N GLU A 23 -3.57 4.97 25.00
CA GLU A 23 -2.43 5.38 24.19
C GLU A 23 -2.87 5.93 22.82
N PRO A 24 -3.03 7.26 22.67
CA PRO A 24 -3.54 7.86 21.43
C PRO A 24 -2.62 7.57 20.23
N GLY A 25 -1.33 7.36 20.45
CA GLY A 25 -0.40 6.97 19.40
C GLY A 25 -0.72 5.59 18.81
N ILE A 26 -1.07 4.62 19.66
CA ILE A 26 -1.46 3.28 19.19
C ILE A 26 -2.77 3.37 18.40
N LEU A 27 -3.76 4.09 18.91
CA LEU A 27 -5.04 4.29 18.22
C LEU A 27 -4.87 4.95 16.85
N PHE A 28 -4.00 5.95 16.77
CA PHE A 28 -3.71 6.61 15.49
C PHE A 28 -3.10 5.64 14.48
N TRP A 29 -2.02 4.96 14.85
CA TRP A 29 -1.29 4.10 13.91
C TRP A 29 -2.04 2.82 13.55
N SER A 30 -2.90 2.30 14.44
CA SER A 30 -3.64 1.05 14.18
C SER A 30 -5.01 1.27 13.52
N LEU A 31 -5.70 2.37 13.81
CA LEU A 31 -7.04 2.65 13.30
C LEU A 31 -7.05 3.79 12.28
N ALA A 32 -6.55 4.98 12.69
CA ALA A 32 -6.68 6.17 11.86
C ALA A 32 -5.77 6.09 10.62
N PHE A 33 -4.53 5.65 10.78
CA PHE A 33 -3.54 5.62 9.69
C PHE A 33 -3.96 4.71 8.52
N PRO A 34 -4.39 3.44 8.71
CA PRO A 34 -4.85 2.61 7.59
C PRO A 34 -6.07 3.18 6.88
N VAL A 35 -7.00 3.78 7.62
CA VAL A 35 -8.19 4.43 7.03
C VAL A 35 -7.79 5.67 6.23
N LEU A 36 -6.92 6.51 6.77
CA LEU A 36 -6.39 7.69 6.06
C LEU A 36 -5.62 7.29 4.79
N MET A 37 -4.77 6.27 4.88
CA MET A 37 -4.04 5.77 3.72
C MET A 37 -4.98 5.21 2.66
N ALA A 38 -5.98 4.43 3.06
CA ALA A 38 -7.01 3.94 2.15
C ALA A 38 -7.77 5.09 1.48
N TRP A 39 -8.11 6.14 2.25
CA TRP A 39 -8.83 7.30 1.74
C TRP A 39 -7.98 8.14 0.79
N VAL A 40 -6.78 8.54 1.20
CA VAL A 40 -5.89 9.41 0.42
C VAL A 40 -5.44 8.71 -0.87
N LEU A 41 -4.89 7.50 -0.76
CA LEU A 41 -4.43 6.75 -1.93
C LEU A 41 -5.62 6.28 -2.78
N GLY A 42 -6.73 5.91 -2.13
CA GLY A 42 -7.95 5.56 -2.83
C GLY A 42 -8.46 6.69 -3.72
N ILE A 43 -8.53 7.92 -3.21
CA ILE A 43 -8.94 9.08 -4.00
C ILE A 43 -7.89 9.39 -5.07
N ALA A 44 -6.61 9.41 -4.72
CA ALA A 44 -5.53 9.75 -5.64
C ALA A 44 -5.50 8.84 -6.88
N PHE A 45 -5.75 7.54 -6.69
CA PHE A 45 -5.65 6.55 -7.76
C PHE A 45 -7.00 6.10 -8.34
N THR A 46 -8.13 6.40 -7.69
CA THR A 46 -9.46 6.06 -8.21
C THR A 46 -10.06 7.20 -9.03
N LYS A 47 -9.84 8.45 -8.63
CA LYS A 47 -10.25 9.63 -9.40
C LYS A 47 -9.23 9.95 -10.49
N ARG A 48 -8.93 9.01 -11.37
CA ARG A 48 -8.41 9.34 -12.69
C ARG A 48 -9.60 9.83 -13.54
N GLY A 49 -10.11 11.01 -13.15
CA GLY A 49 -10.82 11.89 -14.06
C GLY A 49 -9.86 12.32 -15.17
N ASP A 50 -10.27 13.23 -16.03
CA ASP A 50 -9.50 13.77 -17.13
C ASP A 50 -7.98 13.71 -16.87
N MET A 51 -7.25 12.90 -17.64
CA MET A 51 -5.79 12.84 -17.52
C MET A 51 -5.24 14.15 -18.06
N ILE A 52 -4.97 15.09 -17.15
CA ILE A 52 -4.32 16.35 -17.49
C ILE A 52 -2.81 16.11 -17.48
N GLN A 53 -2.22 16.15 -18.67
CA GLN A 53 -0.78 15.97 -18.86
C GLN A 53 -0.16 17.32 -19.21
N THR A 54 0.77 17.78 -18.36
CA THR A 54 1.51 19.01 -18.61
C THR A 54 2.66 18.73 -19.55
N ILE A 55 2.76 19.48 -20.65
CA ILE A 55 3.78 19.39 -21.67
C ILE A 55 4.48 20.74 -21.77
N ALA A 56 5.79 20.76 -21.64
CA ALA A 56 6.58 21.97 -21.84
C ALA A 56 6.81 22.17 -23.35
N CYS A 57 6.64 23.38 -23.83
CA CYS A 57 6.85 23.74 -25.23
C CYS A 57 7.91 24.83 -25.33
N VAL A 58 8.98 24.57 -26.08
CA VAL A 58 10.04 25.55 -26.34
C VAL A 58 9.76 26.17 -27.69
N GLN A 59 9.33 27.43 -27.68
CA GLN A 59 9.12 28.21 -28.91
C GLN A 59 10.44 28.69 -29.49
N SER A 60 10.68 28.40 -30.76
CA SER A 60 11.79 28.98 -31.54
C SER A 60 11.38 30.33 -32.11
N SER A 61 12.31 31.28 -32.09
CA SER A 61 12.07 32.66 -32.61
C SER A 61 11.94 32.75 -34.13
N SER A 62 11.81 31.65 -34.85
CA SER A 62 11.77 31.62 -36.33
C SER A 62 10.38 31.98 -36.84
N GLN A 63 10.32 32.97 -37.72
CA GLN A 63 9.11 33.50 -38.39
C GLN A 63 8.42 32.58 -39.40
N SER A 64 8.69 31.29 -39.46
CA SER A 64 8.03 30.34 -40.35
C SER A 64 6.84 29.68 -39.64
N VAL A 65 5.70 29.62 -40.34
CA VAL A 65 4.49 28.92 -39.87
C VAL A 65 4.84 27.46 -39.59
N SER A 66 5.01 27.13 -38.33
CA SER A 66 5.45 25.83 -37.92
C SER A 66 4.27 24.86 -37.73
N LYS A 67 4.55 23.57 -37.85
CA LYS A 67 3.56 22.53 -37.51
C LYS A 67 3.11 22.66 -36.04
N LEU A 68 4.01 23.12 -35.19
CA LEU A 68 3.75 23.35 -33.76
C LEU A 68 2.80 24.54 -33.56
N ASP A 69 3.01 25.65 -34.31
CA ASP A 69 2.13 26.81 -34.23
C ASP A 69 0.74 26.51 -34.77
N SER A 70 0.63 25.74 -35.84
CA SER A 70 -0.67 25.29 -36.36
C SER A 70 -1.41 24.39 -35.35
N PHE A 71 -0.69 23.52 -34.67
CA PHE A 71 -1.24 22.67 -33.59
C PHE A 71 -1.70 23.51 -32.39
N LEU A 72 -0.90 24.50 -31.95
CA LEU A 72 -1.22 25.41 -30.87
C LEU A 72 -2.41 26.32 -31.21
N ASN A 73 -2.49 26.83 -32.41
CA ASN A 73 -3.61 27.69 -32.86
C ASN A 73 -4.95 26.95 -32.96
N THR A 74 -4.93 25.63 -33.10
CA THR A 74 -6.14 24.78 -33.07
C THR A 74 -6.54 24.39 -31.63
N SER A 75 -5.81 24.83 -30.62
CA SER A 75 -6.04 24.54 -29.20
C SER A 75 -6.79 25.71 -28.52
N ASP A 76 -7.69 25.39 -27.57
CA ASP A 76 -8.40 26.42 -26.82
C ASP A 76 -7.42 27.22 -25.94
N ARG A 77 -7.37 28.53 -26.15
CA ARG A 77 -6.60 29.44 -25.26
C ARG A 77 -7.35 29.63 -23.97
N SER A 78 -6.86 29.08 -22.89
CA SER A 78 -7.33 29.41 -21.55
C SER A 78 -6.41 30.48 -20.94
N THR A 79 -6.96 31.62 -20.59
CA THR A 79 -6.29 32.67 -19.80
C THR A 79 -6.11 32.15 -18.37
N GLY A 80 -5.00 31.47 -18.10
CA GLY A 80 -4.52 31.20 -16.76
C GLY A 80 -3.86 32.45 -16.18
N SER A 81 -3.99 32.70 -14.89
CA SER A 81 -3.51 33.86 -14.15
C SER A 81 -2.15 34.39 -14.62
N ALA A 82 -2.15 35.68 -15.03
CA ALA A 82 -1.03 36.60 -15.14
C ALA A 82 0.35 36.04 -15.53
N HIS A 83 0.66 35.85 -16.79
CA HIS A 83 1.96 35.85 -17.47
C HIS A 83 2.32 34.67 -18.36
N SER A 84 1.48 33.64 -18.56
CA SER A 84 1.77 32.56 -19.51
C SER A 84 0.51 32.16 -20.26
N ALA A 85 0.52 32.26 -21.60
CA ALA A 85 -0.54 31.72 -22.43
C ALA A 85 -0.48 30.18 -22.33
N GLU A 86 -1.42 29.59 -21.62
CA GLU A 86 -1.57 28.13 -21.54
C GLU A 86 -2.50 27.68 -22.67
N PHE A 87 -2.06 26.68 -23.41
CA PHE A 87 -2.88 26.04 -24.45
C PHE A 87 -3.43 24.73 -23.89
N ARG A 88 -4.74 24.53 -23.99
CA ARG A 88 -5.38 23.27 -23.61
C ARG A 88 -5.97 22.61 -24.84
N LYS A 89 -5.59 21.34 -25.04
CA LYS A 89 -6.22 20.51 -26.07
C LYS A 89 -6.76 19.26 -25.39
N SER A 90 -8.10 19.17 -25.43
CA SER A 90 -8.80 17.99 -24.92
C SER A 90 -9.29 17.16 -26.11
N PHE A 91 -9.16 15.85 -25.99
CA PHE A 91 -9.82 14.92 -26.91
C PHE A 91 -10.46 13.81 -26.07
N GLU A 92 -11.66 13.46 -26.46
CA GLU A 92 -12.45 12.43 -25.80
C GLU A 92 -12.43 11.17 -26.65
N ASN A 93 -12.03 10.08 -26.04
CA ASN A 93 -12.02 8.77 -26.66
C ASN A 93 -12.75 7.79 -25.74
N LYS A 94 -13.10 6.60 -26.23
CA LYS A 94 -13.66 5.50 -25.39
C LYS A 94 -12.79 5.17 -24.18
N LEU A 95 -11.50 5.52 -24.21
CA LEU A 95 -10.55 5.34 -23.10
C LEU A 95 -10.60 6.45 -22.04
N GLY A 96 -11.41 7.49 -22.23
CA GLY A 96 -11.54 8.64 -21.34
C GLY A 96 -11.17 9.96 -22.04
N LYS A 97 -11.25 11.04 -21.28
CA LYS A 97 -10.89 12.37 -21.72
C LYS A 97 -9.43 12.65 -21.37
N PHE A 98 -8.63 12.90 -22.40
CA PHE A 98 -7.24 13.31 -22.27
C PHE A 98 -7.15 14.82 -22.52
N THR A 99 -6.48 15.53 -21.63
CA THR A 99 -6.25 16.96 -21.76
C THR A 99 -4.77 17.25 -21.67
N PHE A 100 -4.18 17.72 -22.76
CA PHE A 100 -2.82 18.24 -22.76
C PHE A 100 -2.84 19.72 -22.38
N ARG A 101 -2.08 20.06 -21.36
CA ARG A 101 -1.80 21.42 -20.94
C ARG A 101 -0.41 21.77 -21.43
N ILE A 102 -0.33 22.59 -22.46
CA ILE A 102 0.92 22.97 -23.10
C ILE A 102 1.34 24.33 -22.55
N VAL A 103 2.52 24.37 -21.94
CA VAL A 103 3.08 25.57 -21.31
C VAL A 103 4.30 26.03 -22.09
N PRO A 104 4.26 27.20 -22.74
CA PRO A 104 5.42 27.76 -23.43
C PRO A 104 6.46 28.23 -22.41
N VAL A 105 7.67 27.71 -22.51
CA VAL A 105 8.79 27.99 -21.61
C VAL A 105 10.11 28.00 -22.35
N THR A 106 11.16 28.54 -21.74
CA THR A 106 12.54 28.42 -22.23
C THR A 106 13.08 27.01 -22.05
N LEU A 107 14.05 26.59 -22.83
CA LEU A 107 14.64 25.25 -22.76
C LEU A 107 15.20 24.94 -21.37
N ASP A 108 15.84 25.92 -20.71
CA ASP A 108 16.37 25.74 -19.35
C ASP A 108 15.23 25.50 -18.34
N SER A 109 14.16 26.27 -18.45
CA SER A 109 12.98 26.08 -17.59
C SER A 109 12.29 24.76 -17.87
N ALA A 110 12.14 24.36 -19.14
CA ALA A 110 11.56 23.08 -19.54
C ALA A 110 12.37 21.90 -18.96
N THR A 111 13.69 21.97 -19.06
CA THR A 111 14.59 20.94 -18.50
C THR A 111 14.47 20.85 -16.97
N LEU A 112 14.31 22.00 -16.30
CA LEU A 112 14.08 22.03 -14.86
C LEU A 112 12.75 21.40 -14.46
N MET A 113 11.67 21.72 -15.21
CA MET A 113 10.35 21.12 -15.03
C MET A 113 10.37 19.59 -15.24
N LEU A 114 11.13 19.12 -16.25
CA LEU A 114 11.31 17.67 -16.48
C LEU A 114 12.01 17.00 -15.30
N LYS A 115 13.10 17.61 -14.78
CA LYS A 115 13.81 17.10 -13.59
C LYS A 115 12.97 17.09 -12.33
N ARG A 116 12.02 18.03 -12.18
CA ARG A 116 11.09 18.09 -11.05
C ARG A 116 9.87 17.17 -11.21
N GLY A 117 9.71 16.53 -12.37
CA GLY A 117 8.52 15.71 -12.66
C GLY A 117 7.24 16.51 -12.89
N GLU A 118 7.35 17.83 -13.13
CA GLU A 118 6.22 18.71 -13.44
C GLU A 118 5.74 18.54 -14.87
N THR A 119 6.60 18.08 -15.77
CA THR A 119 6.30 17.67 -17.13
C THR A 119 6.93 16.33 -17.43
N SER A 120 6.28 15.54 -18.29
CA SER A 120 6.81 14.24 -18.73
C SER A 120 7.53 14.31 -20.07
N LEU A 121 7.30 15.38 -20.84
CA LEU A 121 7.82 15.53 -22.19
C LEU A 121 7.98 17.02 -22.55
N ILE A 122 9.04 17.33 -23.33
CA ILE A 122 9.30 18.66 -23.87
C ILE A 122 9.11 18.60 -25.39
N LEU A 123 8.37 19.54 -25.94
CA LEU A 123 8.26 19.78 -27.38
C LEU A 123 9.21 20.91 -27.73
N GLN A 124 10.10 20.68 -28.68
CA GLN A 124 11.01 21.67 -29.21
C GLN A 124 10.89 21.67 -30.77
N GLU A 125 10.99 22.83 -31.38
CA GLU A 125 11.08 22.91 -32.83
C GLU A 125 12.51 23.14 -33.26
N GLU A 126 13.04 22.26 -34.12
CA GLU A 126 14.33 22.39 -34.78
C GLU A 126 14.18 22.19 -36.28
N ASN A 127 14.65 23.15 -37.05
CA ASN A 127 14.64 23.08 -38.51
C ASN A 127 13.26 22.78 -39.16
N GLY A 128 12.18 23.29 -38.55
CA GLY A 128 10.80 23.05 -39.01
C GLY A 128 10.24 21.66 -38.69
N GLN A 129 10.96 20.88 -37.85
CA GLN A 129 10.51 19.60 -37.36
C GLN A 129 10.29 19.67 -35.84
N VAL A 130 9.26 18.96 -35.39
CA VAL A 130 8.99 18.84 -33.91
C VAL A 130 9.85 17.76 -33.35
N VAL A 131 10.72 18.13 -32.42
CA VAL A 131 11.60 17.23 -31.64
C VAL A 131 10.96 16.99 -30.28
N TYR A 132 10.95 15.74 -29.88
CA TYR A 132 10.39 15.30 -28.59
C TYR A 132 11.51 14.89 -27.64
N LEU A 133 11.68 15.63 -26.53
CA LEU A 133 12.67 15.33 -25.52
C LEU A 133 11.99 14.74 -24.28
N PHE A 134 12.33 13.52 -23.92
CA PHE A 134 11.76 12.81 -22.76
C PHE A 134 12.69 11.70 -22.26
N ASP A 135 12.44 11.22 -21.05
CA ASP A 135 13.14 10.06 -20.50
C ASP A 135 12.57 8.76 -21.09
N PRO A 136 13.37 7.99 -21.85
CA PRO A 136 12.94 6.74 -22.45
C PRO A 136 12.60 5.63 -21.44
N GLN A 137 12.93 5.77 -20.16
CA GLN A 137 12.52 4.82 -19.12
C GLN A 137 11.12 5.13 -18.55
N SER A 138 10.61 6.33 -18.75
CA SER A 138 9.27 6.72 -18.31
C SER A 138 8.19 6.16 -19.23
N ALA A 139 7.34 5.28 -18.70
CA ALA A 139 6.18 4.73 -19.44
C ALA A 139 5.15 5.82 -19.77
N GLU A 140 4.99 6.81 -18.90
CA GLU A 140 4.10 7.96 -19.10
C GLU A 140 4.60 8.86 -20.23
N ALA A 141 5.89 9.15 -20.27
CA ALA A 141 6.50 9.94 -21.32
C ALA A 141 6.39 9.27 -22.71
N LYS A 142 6.60 7.95 -22.77
CA LYS A 142 6.39 7.17 -24.01
C LYS A 142 4.94 7.24 -24.50
N LEU A 143 3.98 7.10 -23.59
CA LEU A 143 2.57 7.21 -23.95
C LEU A 143 2.24 8.60 -24.46
N ASN A 144 2.69 9.65 -23.79
CA ASN A 144 2.48 11.03 -24.20
C ASN A 144 3.16 11.35 -25.54
N TYR A 145 4.35 10.79 -25.80
CA TYR A 145 5.02 10.89 -27.09
C TYR A 145 4.14 10.30 -28.21
N VAL A 146 3.67 9.05 -28.05
CA VAL A 146 2.85 8.38 -29.08
C VAL A 146 1.56 9.17 -29.36
N LEU A 147 0.88 9.62 -28.30
CA LEU A 147 -0.35 10.41 -28.43
C LEU A 147 -0.11 11.75 -29.12
N LEU A 148 0.92 12.51 -28.71
CA LEU A 148 1.23 13.80 -29.30
C LEU A 148 1.75 13.70 -30.75
N PHE A 149 2.57 12.68 -31.02
CA PHE A 149 3.06 12.42 -32.37
C PHE A 149 1.92 12.19 -33.34
N SER A 150 0.95 11.37 -32.98
CA SER A 150 -0.23 11.14 -33.82
C SER A 150 -1.11 12.38 -33.98
N LEU A 151 -1.26 13.19 -32.92
CA LEU A 151 -2.05 14.43 -32.97
C LEU A 151 -1.41 15.53 -33.85
N ILE A 152 -0.08 15.66 -33.76
CA ILE A 152 0.67 16.70 -34.51
C ILE A 152 0.79 16.33 -35.97
N ASN A 153 0.99 15.05 -36.30
CA ASN A 153 1.15 14.60 -37.70
C ASN A 153 -0.16 14.24 -38.40
N HIS A 154 -1.32 14.40 -37.74
CA HIS A 154 -2.62 13.98 -38.23
C HIS A 154 -2.65 12.50 -38.70
N GLU A 155 -1.75 11.68 -38.20
CA GLU A 155 -1.78 10.24 -38.39
C GLU A 155 -2.90 9.66 -37.55
N PRO A 156 -3.88 8.95 -38.15
CA PRO A 156 -4.89 8.29 -37.35
C PRO A 156 -4.18 7.29 -36.43
N LEU A 157 -4.32 7.49 -35.11
CA LEU A 157 -4.07 6.40 -34.19
C LEU A 157 -4.96 5.25 -34.65
N VAL A 158 -4.38 4.22 -35.26
CA VAL A 158 -5.12 3.03 -35.74
C VAL A 158 -5.54 2.23 -34.51
N TYR A 159 -6.27 2.90 -33.63
CA TYR A 159 -7.06 2.21 -32.62
C TYR A 159 -8.41 1.94 -33.26
N ASN A 160 -8.57 0.71 -33.70
CA ASN A 160 -9.89 0.23 -34.08
C ASN A 160 -10.74 0.26 -32.78
N THR A 161 -11.41 1.41 -32.58
CA THR A 161 -12.20 1.68 -31.33
C THR A 161 -13.35 0.70 -31.17
N GLU A 162 -13.70 -0.05 -32.22
CA GLU A 162 -14.69 -1.13 -32.15
C GLU A 162 -14.19 -2.34 -31.38
N SER A 163 -12.87 -2.59 -31.34
CA SER A 163 -12.27 -3.71 -30.60
C SER A 163 -11.97 -3.38 -29.12
N VAL A 164 -12.08 -2.12 -28.67
CA VAL A 164 -11.86 -1.73 -27.28
C VAL A 164 -13.13 -1.94 -26.46
N LYS A 165 -13.15 -3.00 -25.66
CA LYS A 165 -14.16 -3.22 -24.62
C LYS A 165 -13.59 -2.77 -23.27
N ILE A 166 -14.22 -1.77 -22.66
CA ILE A 166 -13.86 -1.33 -21.31
C ILE A 166 -14.25 -2.43 -20.34
N LEU A 167 -13.26 -3.06 -19.70
CA LEU A 167 -13.48 -4.07 -18.70
C LEU A 167 -13.71 -3.40 -17.34
N THR A 168 -14.97 -3.14 -16.99
CA THR A 168 -15.36 -2.59 -15.69
C THR A 168 -15.68 -3.74 -14.74
N GLN A 169 -14.69 -4.59 -14.45
CA GLN A 169 -14.86 -5.67 -13.48
C GLN A 169 -14.49 -5.19 -12.07
N LYS A 170 -15.25 -5.69 -11.05
CA LYS A 170 -14.91 -5.51 -9.63
C LYS A 170 -13.53 -6.16 -9.41
N GLY A 171 -12.61 -5.50 -8.70
CA GLY A 171 -11.27 -6.03 -8.41
C GLY A 171 -10.15 -5.42 -9.27
N THR A 172 -10.47 -4.57 -10.26
CA THR A 172 -9.44 -3.95 -11.14
C THR A 172 -8.97 -2.58 -10.67
N ARG A 173 -9.66 -1.99 -9.67
CA ARG A 173 -9.30 -0.67 -9.15
C ARG A 173 -8.10 -0.76 -8.20
N TYR A 174 -7.30 0.30 -8.13
CA TYR A 174 -6.19 0.37 -7.19
C TYR A 174 -6.60 0.13 -5.72
N VAL A 175 -7.77 0.61 -5.32
CA VAL A 175 -8.29 0.39 -3.96
C VAL A 175 -8.59 -1.07 -3.67
N ASP A 176 -9.05 -1.84 -4.67
CA ASP A 176 -9.31 -3.27 -4.52
C ASP A 176 -8.01 -4.05 -4.28
N PHE A 177 -6.90 -3.55 -4.81
CA PHE A 177 -5.55 -4.04 -4.55
C PHE A 177 -5.01 -3.59 -3.19
N LEU A 178 -5.25 -2.33 -2.81
CA LEU A 178 -4.66 -1.68 -1.64
C LEU A 178 -5.27 -2.19 -0.31
N ILE A 179 -6.60 -2.32 -0.23
CA ILE A 179 -7.30 -2.63 1.03
C ILE A 179 -6.86 -3.96 1.65
N PRO A 180 -6.79 -5.09 0.92
CA PRO A 180 -6.28 -6.34 1.48
C PRO A 180 -4.82 -6.22 1.96
N GLY A 181 -4.00 -5.45 1.24
CA GLY A 181 -2.63 -5.15 1.64
C GLY A 181 -2.54 -4.36 2.96
N LEU A 182 -3.38 -3.34 3.14
CA LEU A 182 -3.46 -2.56 4.38
C LEU A 182 -3.97 -3.42 5.56
N LEU A 183 -4.91 -4.36 5.32
CA LEU A 183 -5.33 -5.32 6.34
C LEU A 183 -4.16 -6.20 6.79
N ALA A 184 -3.39 -6.75 5.85
CA ALA A 184 -2.20 -7.56 6.15
C ALA A 184 -1.16 -6.76 6.93
N LEU A 185 -0.90 -5.51 6.52
CA LEU A 185 0.01 -4.59 7.21
C LEU A 185 -0.47 -4.26 8.63
N GLY A 186 -1.77 -4.05 8.80
CA GLY A 186 -2.40 -3.82 10.11
C GLY A 186 -2.20 -5.00 11.04
N ILE A 187 -2.41 -6.23 10.55
CA ILE A 187 -2.17 -7.46 11.31
C ILE A 187 -0.68 -7.53 11.71
N MET A 188 0.24 -7.41 10.76
CA MET A 188 1.68 -7.45 11.05
C MET A 188 2.06 -6.42 12.12
N ASN A 189 1.77 -5.16 11.89
CA ASN A 189 2.12 -4.09 12.82
C ASN A 189 1.47 -4.28 14.19
N GLY A 190 0.20 -4.62 14.21
CA GLY A 190 -0.54 -4.84 15.42
C GLY A 190 0.05 -5.92 16.32
N PHE A 191 0.43 -7.06 15.74
CA PHE A 191 1.03 -8.14 16.52
C PHE A 191 2.49 -7.85 16.89
N ILE A 192 3.31 -7.33 15.96
CA ILE A 192 4.73 -7.08 16.23
C ILE A 192 4.90 -5.95 17.23
N TRP A 193 4.21 -4.83 17.06
CA TRP A 193 4.28 -3.71 17.99
C TRP A 193 3.48 -3.98 19.27
N GLY A 194 2.27 -4.49 19.19
CA GLY A 194 1.41 -4.75 20.33
C GLY A 194 1.96 -5.83 21.24
N ILE A 195 2.33 -7.00 20.72
CA ILE A 195 2.87 -8.09 21.53
C ILE A 195 4.39 -7.97 21.68
N GLY A 196 5.11 -7.80 20.55
CA GLY A 196 6.57 -7.83 20.55
C GLY A 196 7.18 -6.70 21.37
N TYR A 197 6.82 -5.46 21.05
CA TYR A 197 7.31 -4.29 21.79
C TYR A 197 6.76 -4.27 23.22
N GLY A 198 5.48 -4.58 23.44
CA GLY A 198 4.89 -4.66 24.76
C GLY A 198 5.64 -5.63 25.71
N LEU A 199 5.99 -6.83 25.22
CA LEU A 199 6.77 -7.79 25.99
C LEU A 199 8.19 -7.29 26.31
N ILE A 200 8.84 -6.60 25.34
CA ILE A 200 10.16 -5.99 25.54
C ILE A 200 10.07 -4.90 26.60
N GLU A 201 9.07 -4.06 26.57
CA GLU A 201 8.86 -2.95 27.51
C GLU A 201 8.60 -3.45 28.92
N ILE A 202 7.70 -4.42 29.09
CA ILE A 202 7.41 -5.05 30.38
C ILE A 202 8.68 -5.65 30.99
N ARG A 203 9.56 -6.26 30.18
CA ARG A 203 10.84 -6.79 30.62
C ARG A 203 11.80 -5.67 31.01
N THR A 204 11.94 -4.63 30.19
CA THR A 204 12.87 -3.50 30.45
C THR A 204 12.50 -2.76 31.74
N LYS A 205 11.21 -2.59 31.99
CA LYS A 205 10.67 -2.01 33.24
C LYS A 205 10.74 -2.98 34.44
N LYS A 206 11.31 -4.19 34.25
CA LYS A 206 11.41 -5.25 35.28
C LYS A 206 10.05 -5.70 35.87
N LEU A 207 8.95 -5.38 35.20
CA LEU A 207 7.60 -5.75 35.65
C LEU A 207 7.39 -7.27 35.60
N LEU A 208 8.05 -7.95 34.66
CA LEU A 208 7.98 -9.40 34.51
C LEU A 208 8.44 -10.14 35.81
N ARG A 209 9.48 -9.65 36.51
CA ARG A 209 9.94 -10.21 37.78
C ARG A 209 8.86 -10.14 38.87
N ARG A 210 8.12 -9.03 38.95
CA ARG A 210 7.02 -8.86 39.90
C ARG A 210 5.85 -9.79 39.55
N MET A 211 5.56 -9.99 38.28
CA MET A 211 4.49 -10.88 37.78
C MET A 211 4.82 -12.35 38.10
N VAL A 212 6.06 -12.78 37.90
CA VAL A 212 6.49 -14.16 38.18
C VAL A 212 6.44 -14.46 39.69
N ALA A 213 6.55 -13.45 40.56
CA ALA A 213 6.38 -13.60 42.03
C ALA A 213 4.91 -13.83 42.44
N THR A 214 3.94 -13.62 41.55
CA THR A 214 2.53 -13.94 41.79
C THR A 214 2.22 -15.38 41.36
N PRO A 215 1.17 -16.04 41.93
CA PRO A 215 0.79 -17.42 41.57
C PRO A 215 0.17 -17.55 40.15
N MET A 216 0.53 -16.65 39.22
CA MET A 216 0.03 -16.62 37.89
C MET A 216 0.82 -17.59 36.99
N LYS A 217 0.11 -18.34 36.12
CA LYS A 217 0.74 -19.19 35.12
C LYS A 217 1.30 -18.34 33.96
N LYS A 218 2.56 -18.56 33.61
CA LYS A 218 3.25 -17.87 32.50
C LYS A 218 2.52 -17.97 31.17
N SER A 219 1.89 -19.12 30.92
CA SER A 219 1.08 -19.34 29.72
C SER A 219 -0.15 -18.42 29.68
N HIS A 220 -0.82 -18.18 30.79
CA HIS A 220 -1.99 -17.30 30.85
C HIS A 220 -1.63 -15.85 30.46
N PHE A 221 -0.45 -15.40 30.83
CA PHE A 221 0.05 -14.08 30.45
C PHE A 221 0.23 -13.95 28.92
N ILE A 222 0.90 -14.90 28.27
CA ILE A 222 1.11 -14.87 26.83
C ILE A 222 -0.20 -15.04 26.07
N PHE A 223 -1.06 -15.95 26.51
CA PHE A 223 -2.37 -16.14 25.89
C PHE A 223 -3.28 -14.91 26.07
N SER A 224 -3.21 -14.19 27.20
CA SER A 224 -4.01 -12.97 27.38
C SER A 224 -3.63 -11.87 26.40
N HIS A 225 -2.32 -11.67 26.16
CA HIS A 225 -1.83 -10.75 25.12
C HIS A 225 -2.28 -11.17 23.73
N PHE A 226 -2.20 -12.46 23.40
CA PHE A 226 -2.64 -12.98 22.12
C PHE A 226 -4.13 -12.76 21.88
N PHE A 227 -5.00 -13.16 22.85
CA PHE A 227 -6.44 -12.99 22.73
C PHE A 227 -6.88 -11.53 22.72
N ALA A 228 -6.26 -10.68 23.52
CA ALA A 228 -6.52 -9.25 23.49
C ALA A 228 -6.14 -8.67 22.12
N ARG A 229 -4.98 -9.04 21.59
CA ARG A 229 -4.52 -8.50 20.29
C ARG A 229 -5.36 -8.99 19.11
N ILE A 230 -5.72 -10.28 19.07
CA ILE A 230 -6.54 -10.80 17.96
C ILE A 230 -7.92 -10.14 17.94
N SER A 231 -8.55 -9.92 19.10
CA SER A 231 -9.85 -9.23 19.16
C SER A 231 -9.74 -7.75 18.75
N LEU A 232 -8.65 -7.07 19.12
CA LEU A 232 -8.38 -5.71 18.64
C LEU A 232 -8.12 -5.69 17.13
N SER A 233 -7.35 -6.65 16.59
CA SER A 233 -7.11 -6.74 15.15
C SER A 233 -8.40 -7.05 14.36
N ILE A 234 -9.32 -7.84 14.90
CA ILE A 234 -10.64 -8.04 14.29
C ILE A 234 -11.42 -6.72 14.26
N PHE A 235 -11.37 -5.95 15.34
CA PHE A 235 -12.02 -4.63 15.39
C PHE A 235 -11.37 -3.65 14.40
N GLU A 236 -10.04 -3.58 14.34
CA GLU A 236 -9.31 -2.76 13.37
C GLU A 236 -9.65 -3.14 11.91
N ALA A 237 -9.67 -4.44 11.61
CA ALA A 237 -10.07 -4.96 10.31
C ALA A 237 -11.52 -4.61 9.97
N PHE A 238 -12.43 -4.71 10.95
CA PHE A 238 -13.83 -4.32 10.77
C PHE A 238 -13.96 -2.84 10.45
N VAL A 239 -13.26 -1.96 11.16
CA VAL A 239 -13.30 -0.50 10.91
C VAL A 239 -12.80 -0.17 9.51
N LEU A 240 -11.65 -0.73 9.10
CA LEU A 240 -11.09 -0.52 7.77
C LEU A 240 -12.02 -1.07 6.68
N PHE A 241 -12.57 -2.26 6.89
CA PHE A 241 -13.50 -2.88 5.94
C PHE A 241 -14.81 -2.11 5.84
N TYR A 242 -15.40 -1.68 6.96
CA TYR A 242 -16.63 -0.89 6.99
C TYR A 242 -16.45 0.44 6.26
N PHE A 243 -15.33 1.13 6.50
CA PHE A 243 -14.98 2.35 5.75
C PHE A 243 -14.85 2.08 4.25
N SER A 244 -14.16 1.02 3.87
CA SER A 244 -13.94 0.65 2.47
C SER A 244 -15.24 0.26 1.76
N TRP A 245 -16.13 -0.41 2.45
CA TRP A 245 -17.46 -0.74 1.94
C TRP A 245 -18.33 0.51 1.78
N LEU A 246 -18.31 1.41 2.77
CA LEU A 246 -19.11 2.64 2.74
C LEU A 246 -18.67 3.59 1.62
N TYR A 247 -17.36 3.79 1.48
CA TYR A 247 -16.79 4.82 0.61
C TYR A 247 -16.47 4.32 -0.79
N PHE A 248 -15.89 3.13 -0.91
CA PHE A 248 -15.45 2.56 -2.18
C PHE A 248 -16.33 1.44 -2.72
N ARG A 249 -17.34 1.00 -1.95
CA ARG A 249 -18.23 -0.12 -2.31
C ARG A 249 -17.46 -1.42 -2.54
N ILE A 250 -16.46 -1.68 -1.71
CA ILE A 250 -15.68 -2.91 -1.77
C ILE A 250 -16.46 -4.02 -1.05
N GLU A 251 -16.61 -5.15 -1.70
CA GLU A 251 -17.29 -6.35 -1.19
C GLU A 251 -16.29 -7.52 -1.16
N ILE A 252 -16.41 -8.40 -0.19
CA ILE A 252 -15.69 -9.68 -0.18
C ILE A 252 -16.38 -10.61 -1.17
N GLN A 253 -15.69 -10.97 -2.26
CA GLN A 253 -16.24 -11.86 -3.29
C GLN A 253 -16.11 -13.34 -2.92
N GLY A 254 -15.11 -13.69 -2.10
CA GLY A 254 -14.82 -15.05 -1.71
C GLY A 254 -15.46 -15.48 -0.40
N SER A 255 -15.03 -16.63 0.08
CA SER A 255 -15.57 -17.25 1.29
C SER A 255 -15.12 -16.50 2.56
N LEU A 256 -16.08 -16.06 3.39
CA LEU A 256 -15.80 -15.46 4.69
C LEU A 256 -15.05 -16.43 5.63
N LEU A 257 -15.28 -17.73 5.48
CA LEU A 257 -14.58 -18.75 6.24
C LEU A 257 -13.10 -18.79 5.83
N ALA A 258 -12.79 -18.75 4.52
CA ALA A 258 -11.42 -18.67 4.02
C ALA A 258 -10.72 -17.39 4.53
N PHE A 259 -11.41 -16.25 4.48
CA PHE A 259 -10.91 -14.99 5.01
C PHE A 259 -10.56 -15.12 6.50
N SER A 260 -11.47 -15.65 7.32
CA SER A 260 -11.26 -15.81 8.76
C SER A 260 -10.09 -16.74 9.08
N MET A 261 -9.94 -17.85 8.34
CA MET A 261 -8.84 -18.79 8.53
C MET A 261 -7.49 -18.19 8.17
N ILE A 262 -7.39 -17.49 7.05
CA ILE A 262 -6.15 -16.80 6.64
C ILE A 262 -5.82 -15.66 7.62
N PHE A 263 -6.83 -14.90 8.06
CA PHE A 263 -6.66 -13.85 9.08
C PHE A 263 -6.08 -14.41 10.37
N ILE A 264 -6.62 -15.54 10.87
CA ILE A 264 -6.13 -16.19 12.10
C ILE A 264 -4.73 -16.76 11.89
N ALA A 265 -4.45 -17.41 10.75
CA ALA A 265 -3.13 -17.96 10.43
C ALA A 265 -2.06 -16.86 10.34
N GLY A 266 -2.36 -15.74 9.68
CA GLY A 266 -1.49 -14.57 9.62
C GLY A 266 -1.26 -13.94 11.00
N SER A 267 -2.32 -13.79 11.78
CA SER A 267 -2.25 -13.31 13.17
C SER A 267 -1.35 -14.20 14.03
N PHE A 268 -1.48 -15.52 13.91
CA PHE A 268 -0.65 -16.48 14.62
C PHE A 268 0.81 -16.42 14.15
N CYS A 269 1.05 -16.27 12.86
CA CYS A 269 2.38 -16.12 12.28
C CYS A 269 3.11 -14.90 12.89
N PHE A 270 2.47 -13.74 12.87
CA PHE A 270 3.07 -12.50 13.39
C PHE A 270 3.16 -12.48 14.92
N ALA A 271 2.24 -13.14 15.62
CA ALA A 271 2.37 -13.35 17.08
C ALA A 271 3.60 -14.19 17.43
N GLY A 272 3.83 -15.29 16.70
CA GLY A 272 5.02 -16.12 16.85
C GLY A 272 6.31 -15.34 16.61
N LEU A 273 6.35 -14.56 15.51
CA LEU A 273 7.47 -13.69 15.18
C LEU A 273 7.71 -12.64 16.28
N ALA A 274 6.67 -11.99 16.77
CA ALA A 274 6.72 -11.01 17.85
C ALA A 274 7.33 -11.59 19.13
N ILE A 275 6.90 -12.79 19.53
CA ILE A 275 7.42 -13.49 20.71
C ILE A 275 8.89 -13.89 20.50
N LEU A 276 9.25 -14.36 19.31
CA LEU A 276 10.63 -14.69 18.97
C LEU A 276 11.54 -13.46 19.11
N MET A 277 11.14 -12.32 18.54
CA MET A 277 11.88 -11.06 18.62
C MET A 277 12.01 -10.58 20.06
N ALA A 278 10.95 -10.68 20.87
CA ALA A 278 10.95 -10.29 22.27
C ALA A 278 11.74 -11.25 23.18
N SER A 279 12.02 -12.48 22.74
CA SER A 279 12.52 -13.56 23.60
C SER A 279 13.84 -13.26 24.32
N ARG A 280 14.77 -12.56 23.68
CA ARG A 280 16.09 -12.21 24.26
C ARG A 280 16.39 -10.72 24.34
N THR A 281 15.53 -9.88 23.82
CA THR A 281 15.74 -8.43 23.80
C THR A 281 15.64 -7.86 25.22
N SER A 282 16.69 -7.21 25.67
CA SER A 282 16.81 -6.68 27.05
C SER A 282 16.66 -5.16 27.13
N SER A 283 16.62 -4.47 25.99
CA SER A 283 16.56 -3.01 25.90
C SER A 283 15.51 -2.58 24.88
N SER A 284 14.66 -1.60 25.24
CA SER A 284 13.65 -1.05 24.34
C SER A 284 14.28 -0.46 23.07
N ARG A 285 15.49 0.13 23.15
CA ARG A 285 16.20 0.66 22.00
C ARG A 285 16.57 -0.43 21.00
N VAL A 286 17.13 -1.54 21.47
CA VAL A 286 17.47 -2.70 20.62
C VAL A 286 16.20 -3.35 20.08
N GLY A 287 15.14 -3.41 20.90
CA GLY A 287 13.84 -3.91 20.47
C GLY A 287 13.26 -3.13 19.31
N ASN A 288 13.22 -1.81 19.39
CA ASN A 288 12.77 -0.95 18.32
C ASN A 288 13.60 -1.13 17.05
N ALA A 289 14.92 -1.18 17.17
CA ALA A 289 15.81 -1.39 16.03
C ALA A 289 15.53 -2.74 15.34
N LEU A 290 15.36 -3.82 16.12
CA LEU A 290 15.07 -5.15 15.59
C LEU A 290 13.70 -5.22 14.91
N ILE A 291 12.68 -4.61 15.52
CA ILE A 291 11.33 -4.52 14.95
C ILE A 291 11.40 -3.81 13.60
N ASN A 292 12.01 -2.63 13.55
CA ASN A 292 12.11 -1.87 12.30
C ASN A 292 12.95 -2.59 11.24
N LEU A 293 14.02 -3.26 11.63
CA LEU A 293 14.87 -4.04 10.72
C LEU A 293 14.09 -5.15 9.99
N ILE A 294 13.08 -5.71 10.63
CA ILE A 294 12.25 -6.77 10.04
C ILE A 294 11.03 -6.19 9.35
N THR A 295 10.32 -5.25 9.97
CA THR A 295 9.04 -4.75 9.45
C THR A 295 9.20 -3.83 8.26
N MET A 296 10.23 -2.96 8.25
CA MET A 296 10.44 -2.00 7.15
C MET A 296 10.72 -2.68 5.80
N PRO A 297 11.68 -3.63 5.68
CA PRO A 297 11.87 -4.34 4.43
C PRO A 297 10.62 -5.14 4.01
N MET A 298 9.94 -5.79 4.95
CA MET A 298 8.71 -6.51 4.64
C MET A 298 7.62 -5.58 4.11
N MET A 299 7.43 -4.41 4.69
CA MET A 299 6.43 -3.43 4.26
C MET A 299 6.70 -2.94 2.83
N ILE A 300 7.97 -2.67 2.49
CA ILE A 300 8.36 -2.16 1.17
C ILE A 300 8.27 -3.25 0.10
N LEU A 301 8.78 -4.44 0.40
CA LEU A 301 8.89 -5.52 -0.57
C LEU A 301 7.59 -6.29 -0.79
N SER A 302 6.70 -6.37 0.21
CA SER A 302 5.52 -7.26 0.17
C SER A 302 4.40 -6.86 -0.79
N GLY A 303 4.59 -5.84 -1.62
CA GLY A 303 3.61 -5.48 -2.64
C GLY A 303 2.31 -4.93 -2.10
N ILE A 304 2.34 -4.20 -0.96
CA ILE A 304 1.15 -3.63 -0.34
C ILE A 304 0.67 -2.39 -1.11
N PHE A 305 1.60 -1.48 -1.41
CA PHE A 305 1.30 -0.21 -2.05
C PHE A 305 1.40 -0.26 -3.58
N PHE A 306 2.26 -1.13 -4.11
CA PHE A 306 2.46 -1.36 -5.54
C PHE A 306 2.83 -2.83 -5.77
N SER A 307 2.55 -3.35 -6.95
CA SER A 307 2.82 -4.74 -7.27
C SER A 307 4.31 -5.07 -7.17
N TYR A 308 4.66 -6.14 -6.49
CA TYR A 308 6.05 -6.63 -6.39
C TYR A 308 6.57 -7.18 -7.72
N HIS A 309 5.72 -7.37 -8.73
CA HIS A 309 6.14 -7.71 -10.09
C HIS A 309 6.94 -6.58 -10.78
N ASN A 310 6.94 -5.37 -10.20
CA ASN A 310 7.78 -4.26 -10.67
C ASN A 310 9.24 -4.37 -10.21
N PHE A 311 9.56 -5.32 -9.30
CA PHE A 311 10.93 -5.60 -8.88
C PHE A 311 11.64 -6.54 -9.87
N PRO A 312 13.01 -6.58 -9.86
CA PRO A 312 13.77 -7.51 -10.68
C PRO A 312 13.37 -8.97 -10.43
N GLU A 313 13.30 -9.78 -11.48
CA GLU A 313 12.84 -11.18 -11.45
C GLU A 313 13.58 -12.03 -10.41
N VAL A 314 14.85 -11.75 -10.18
CA VAL A 314 15.69 -12.47 -9.20
C VAL A 314 15.18 -12.33 -7.76
N VAL A 315 14.54 -11.20 -7.42
CA VAL A 315 14.08 -10.89 -6.05
C VAL A 315 12.65 -11.41 -5.82
N ILE A 316 11.84 -11.53 -6.86
CA ILE A 316 10.43 -11.95 -6.77
C ILE A 316 10.23 -13.25 -5.98
N PRO A 317 11.00 -14.34 -6.22
CA PRO A 317 10.81 -15.61 -5.48
C PRO A 317 11.07 -15.47 -3.97
N ILE A 318 11.92 -14.52 -3.57
CA ILE A 318 12.20 -14.22 -2.15
C ILE A 318 11.03 -13.45 -1.55
N ILE A 319 10.53 -12.45 -2.27
CA ILE A 319 9.39 -11.63 -1.85
C ILE A 319 8.15 -12.50 -1.62
N GLN A 320 7.86 -13.40 -2.52
CA GLN A 320 6.70 -14.30 -2.44
C GLN A 320 6.70 -15.23 -1.21
N LYS A 321 7.89 -15.48 -0.62
CA LYS A 321 8.03 -16.30 0.61
C LYS A 321 7.91 -15.49 1.90
N LEU A 322 7.88 -14.16 1.82
CA LEU A 322 7.70 -13.32 2.99
C LEU A 322 6.31 -13.53 3.61
N PRO A 323 6.19 -13.67 4.93
CA PRO A 323 4.90 -13.92 5.57
C PRO A 323 3.88 -12.81 5.32
N LEU A 324 4.33 -11.55 5.17
CA LEU A 324 3.46 -10.44 4.87
C LEU A 324 2.93 -10.51 3.42
N THR A 325 3.76 -10.90 2.47
CA THR A 325 3.35 -11.10 1.07
C THR A 325 2.32 -12.23 0.97
N LEU A 326 2.62 -13.38 1.59
CA LEU A 326 1.69 -14.52 1.62
C LEU A 326 0.33 -14.14 2.22
N LEU A 327 0.34 -13.38 3.31
CA LEU A 327 -0.90 -12.92 3.93
C LEU A 327 -1.64 -11.93 3.02
N ALA A 328 -0.95 -10.94 2.47
CA ALA A 328 -1.56 -9.91 1.61
C ALA A 328 -2.15 -10.53 0.34
N ASP A 329 -1.41 -11.41 -0.33
CA ASP A 329 -1.85 -12.07 -1.57
C ASP A 329 -3.04 -13.01 -1.32
N SER A 330 -3.02 -13.77 -0.21
CA SER A 330 -4.16 -14.62 0.15
C SER A 330 -5.41 -13.82 0.49
N LEU A 331 -5.28 -12.72 1.24
CA LEU A 331 -6.41 -11.83 1.52
C LEU A 331 -6.93 -11.17 0.24
N ARG A 332 -6.02 -10.80 -0.68
CA ARG A 332 -6.35 -10.21 -1.98
C ARG A 332 -7.09 -11.20 -2.86
N SER A 333 -6.59 -12.42 -3.02
CA SER A 333 -7.26 -13.44 -3.83
C SER A 333 -8.67 -13.77 -3.30
N ILE A 334 -8.86 -13.83 -1.99
CA ILE A 334 -10.18 -14.03 -1.39
C ILE A 334 -11.09 -12.82 -1.63
N MET A 335 -10.60 -11.60 -1.42
CA MET A 335 -11.46 -10.41 -1.48
C MET A 335 -11.79 -10.00 -2.91
N THR A 336 -10.84 -10.13 -3.87
CA THR A 336 -11.01 -9.61 -5.23
C THR A 336 -11.25 -10.69 -6.29
N GLU A 337 -10.64 -11.87 -6.13
CA GLU A 337 -10.76 -12.96 -7.10
C GLU A 337 -11.84 -13.98 -6.71
N GLY A 338 -12.40 -13.86 -5.51
CA GLY A 338 -13.46 -14.74 -5.04
C GLY A 338 -12.99 -16.16 -4.67
N THR A 339 -11.68 -16.35 -4.44
CA THR A 339 -11.11 -17.67 -4.15
C THR A 339 -11.62 -18.22 -2.81
N GLY A 340 -11.70 -19.54 -2.76
CA GLY A 340 -12.14 -20.26 -1.57
C GLY A 340 -10.98 -20.72 -0.68
N LEU A 341 -11.33 -21.57 0.29
CA LEU A 341 -10.35 -22.13 1.23
C LEU A 341 -9.36 -23.07 0.54
N ARG A 342 -9.82 -23.83 -0.47
CA ARG A 342 -9.02 -24.84 -1.14
C ARG A 342 -7.80 -24.23 -1.85
N GLU A 343 -7.99 -23.10 -2.51
CA GLU A 343 -6.92 -22.40 -3.23
C GLU A 343 -5.90 -21.76 -2.28
N ASN A 344 -6.37 -21.31 -1.11
CA ASN A 344 -5.53 -20.66 -0.09
C ASN A 344 -4.97 -21.64 0.95
N PHE A 345 -5.18 -22.96 0.77
CA PHE A 345 -4.78 -23.98 1.74
C PHE A 345 -3.25 -24.03 1.95
N SER A 346 -2.49 -23.88 0.88
CA SER A 346 -1.02 -23.81 0.94
C SER A 346 -0.55 -22.64 1.80
N SER A 347 -1.07 -21.44 1.56
CA SER A 347 -0.73 -20.22 2.33
C SER A 347 -1.11 -20.36 3.80
N PHE A 348 -2.26 -20.97 4.09
CA PHE A 348 -2.69 -21.26 5.46
C PHE A 348 -1.69 -22.13 6.21
N PHE A 349 -1.22 -23.23 5.62
CA PHE A 349 -0.25 -24.10 6.27
C PHE A 349 1.13 -23.47 6.40
N ILE A 350 1.58 -22.74 5.37
CA ILE A 350 2.88 -22.05 5.43
C ILE A 350 2.86 -20.99 6.56
N LEU A 351 1.84 -20.12 6.61
CA LEU A 351 1.72 -19.11 7.66
C LEU A 351 1.60 -19.74 9.05
N SER A 352 0.77 -20.77 9.19
CA SER A 352 0.60 -21.46 10.47
C SER A 352 1.88 -22.19 10.90
N GLY A 353 2.58 -22.82 9.96
CA GLY A 353 3.86 -23.51 10.20
C GLY A 353 4.96 -22.53 10.62
N MET A 354 5.10 -21.41 9.90
CA MET A 354 6.05 -20.35 10.27
C MET A 354 5.73 -19.79 11.67
N GLY A 355 4.44 -19.53 11.93
CA GLY A 355 3.99 -19.08 13.24
C GLY A 355 4.33 -20.08 14.36
N MET A 356 4.07 -21.37 14.14
CA MET A 356 4.37 -22.43 15.11
C MET A 356 5.86 -22.53 15.39
N VAL A 357 6.71 -22.53 14.37
CA VAL A 357 8.17 -22.58 14.52
C VAL A 357 8.67 -21.36 15.31
N CYS A 358 8.25 -20.16 14.93
CA CYS A 358 8.64 -18.93 15.61
C CYS A 358 8.12 -18.88 17.07
N PHE A 359 6.90 -19.34 17.30
CA PHE A 359 6.30 -19.40 18.63
C PHE A 359 7.03 -20.37 19.55
N LEU A 360 7.25 -21.60 19.11
CA LEU A 360 7.95 -22.64 19.90
C LEU A 360 9.40 -22.25 20.19
N THR A 361 10.13 -21.77 19.17
CA THR A 361 11.51 -21.31 19.35
C THR A 361 11.56 -20.08 20.26
N GLY A 362 10.67 -19.12 20.07
CA GLY A 362 10.54 -17.94 20.92
C GLY A 362 10.30 -18.31 22.38
N LEU A 363 9.36 -19.21 22.66
CA LEU A 363 9.06 -19.66 24.02
C LEU A 363 10.23 -20.40 24.68
N ARG A 364 10.95 -21.27 23.94
CA ARG A 364 12.12 -22.00 24.45
C ARG A 364 13.24 -21.06 24.86
N ILE A 365 13.45 -19.98 24.11
CA ILE A 365 14.54 -19.03 24.32
C ILE A 365 14.12 -17.89 25.26
N TYR A 366 12.84 -17.81 25.62
CA TYR A 366 12.28 -16.68 26.36
C TYR A 366 12.86 -16.58 27.78
N LYS A 367 13.54 -15.47 28.08
CA LYS A 367 14.05 -15.17 29.43
C LYS A 367 12.97 -14.45 30.24
N TRP A 368 12.56 -15.08 31.34
CA TRP A 368 11.53 -14.58 32.27
C TRP A 368 12.07 -13.66 33.35
N TYR A 369 13.36 -13.43 33.40
CA TYR A 369 14.05 -12.64 34.45
C TYR A 369 15.22 -11.84 33.85
#